data_c2e139ca4e0c49c32908cd16e5f9b729
#
_entry.id   c2e139ca4e0c49c32908cd16e5f9b729
#
_cell.length_a   1.000
_cell.length_b   1.000
_cell.length_c   1.000
_cell.angle_alpha   90.00
_cell.angle_beta   90.00
_cell.angle_gamma   90.00
#
_symmetry.space_group_name_H-M   'P 1'
#
loop_
_entity.id
_entity.type
_entity.pdbx_description
1 polymer ?
#
loop_
_entity_poly.entity_id
_entity_poly.type
_entity_poly.pdbx_seq_one_letter_code
_entity_poly.pdbx_strand_id
1 'polypeptide(L)'
;MPDEMTPQFVIDRREAIRRVSAMLGGAAFIGGSSLLAACSKETPATADTAVAAAPAAGATPEPPLTMFTAEEVAYLDEIAETILPRTATPGAKDAKTGRFMGVMVQDCYTKEDQEIFKKGLTTLNDACTKAHGHGFMQATPEHRTELLTAIDKEAKAYQDKKKPDAPNHYFRMIKELTLLGFFTSEVGMTKALRYAETPGRYDPCVPYKAGEAAWANHA
;
A
#
# COMPACT_ATOMS: atom_id res chain seq x y z
N MET A 1 -38.43 34.68 -18.56
CA MET A 1 -37.03 34.40 -18.88
C MET A 1 -36.92 32.90 -19.09
N PRO A 2 -36.62 32.41 -20.29
CA PRO A 2 -36.49 30.97 -20.51
C PRO A 2 -35.14 30.49 -20.05
N ASP A 3 -35.18 29.34 -19.39
CA ASP A 3 -34.08 28.55 -18.81
C ASP A 3 -33.14 28.06 -19.92
N GLU A 4 -31.90 28.42 -19.88
CA GLU A 4 -30.84 27.98 -20.79
C GLU A 4 -30.45 26.55 -20.45
N MET A 5 -31.06 25.56 -21.10
CA MET A 5 -30.66 24.16 -21.04
C MET A 5 -29.27 24.00 -21.69
N THR A 6 -28.26 23.81 -20.86
CA THR A 6 -26.95 23.32 -21.29
C THR A 6 -27.11 21.95 -21.97
N PRO A 7 -26.61 21.73 -23.19
CA PRO A 7 -26.72 20.44 -23.86
C PRO A 7 -25.86 19.41 -23.12
N GLN A 8 -26.52 18.43 -22.47
CA GLN A 8 -25.83 17.23 -21.97
C GLN A 8 -25.38 16.41 -23.19
N PHE A 9 -24.09 16.37 -23.42
CA PHE A 9 -23.47 15.48 -24.39
C PHE A 9 -23.62 14.01 -23.95
N VAL A 10 -24.72 13.38 -24.28
CA VAL A 10 -24.89 11.94 -24.12
C VAL A 10 -24.18 11.26 -25.29
N ILE A 11 -22.98 10.76 -25.05
CA ILE A 11 -22.22 9.96 -26.04
C ILE A 11 -22.82 8.55 -26.05
N ASP A 12 -23.40 8.09 -27.17
CA ASP A 12 -23.81 6.71 -27.33
C ASP A 12 -22.61 5.76 -27.33
N ARG A 13 -22.82 4.54 -26.79
CA ARG A 13 -21.76 3.50 -26.69
C ARG A 13 -21.04 3.22 -28.01
N ARG A 14 -21.81 3.24 -29.12
CA ARG A 14 -21.25 3.06 -30.47
C ARG A 14 -20.31 4.20 -30.88
N GLU A 15 -20.68 5.42 -30.53
CA GLU A 15 -19.89 6.61 -30.82
C GLU A 15 -18.60 6.64 -29.94
N ALA A 16 -18.68 6.22 -28.67
CA ALA A 16 -17.54 6.07 -27.81
C ALA A 16 -16.55 5.05 -28.38
N ILE A 17 -17.01 3.88 -28.83
CA ILE A 17 -16.17 2.84 -29.44
C ILE A 17 -15.52 3.36 -30.74
N ARG A 18 -16.24 4.06 -31.59
CA ARG A 18 -15.70 4.63 -32.82
C ARG A 18 -14.58 5.66 -32.56
N ARG A 19 -14.78 6.53 -31.56
CA ARG A 19 -13.76 7.52 -31.16
C ARG A 19 -12.50 6.88 -30.60
N VAL A 20 -12.65 5.86 -29.76
CA VAL A 20 -11.51 5.08 -29.24
C VAL A 20 -10.80 4.33 -30.37
N SER A 21 -11.53 3.71 -31.30
CA SER A 21 -10.94 3.02 -32.45
C SER A 21 -10.19 3.97 -33.39
N ALA A 22 -10.70 5.18 -33.58
CA ALA A 22 -10.03 6.20 -34.39
C ALA A 22 -8.73 6.71 -33.74
N MET A 23 -8.69 6.82 -32.41
CA MET A 23 -7.47 7.18 -31.67
C MET A 23 -6.42 6.09 -31.70
N LEU A 24 -6.82 4.81 -31.56
CA LEU A 24 -5.91 3.67 -31.63
C LEU A 24 -5.42 3.38 -33.05
N GLY A 25 -6.26 3.57 -34.06
CA GLY A 25 -5.90 3.39 -35.48
C GLY A 25 -4.88 4.42 -35.98
N GLY A 26 -4.88 5.64 -35.44
CA GLY A 26 -3.91 6.68 -35.78
C GLY A 26 -2.49 6.40 -35.27
N ALA A 27 -2.35 5.70 -34.16
CA ALA A 27 -1.04 5.35 -33.58
C ALA A 27 -0.36 4.18 -34.30
N ALA A 28 -1.11 3.31 -34.98
CA ALA A 28 -0.55 2.16 -35.71
C ALA A 28 0.10 2.53 -37.05
N PHE A 29 -0.23 3.70 -37.62
CA PHE A 29 0.31 4.10 -38.94
C PHE A 29 1.67 4.80 -38.88
N ILE A 30 2.13 5.25 -37.72
CA ILE A 30 3.43 5.97 -37.59
C ILE A 30 4.57 5.04 -37.13
N GLY A 31 4.28 3.80 -36.69
CA GLY A 31 5.27 2.84 -36.15
C GLY A 31 5.47 1.54 -36.92
N GLY A 32 4.88 1.40 -38.12
CA GLY A 32 4.69 0.13 -38.82
C GLY A 32 5.79 -0.43 -39.66
N SER A 33 7.06 0.05 -39.62
CA SER A 33 8.11 -0.43 -40.50
C SER A 33 9.28 -1.21 -39.85
N SER A 34 9.20 -1.58 -38.59
CA SER A 34 10.31 -2.25 -37.87
C SER A 34 10.02 -3.65 -37.31
N LEU A 35 8.84 -4.23 -37.51
CA LEU A 35 8.47 -5.50 -36.86
C LEU A 35 8.46 -6.75 -37.78
N LEU A 36 8.95 -6.65 -39.01
CA LEU A 36 8.97 -7.79 -39.95
C LEU A 36 10.35 -8.45 -40.15
N ALA A 37 11.35 -8.15 -39.32
CA ALA A 37 12.72 -8.67 -39.49
C ALA A 37 13.17 -9.68 -38.41
N ALA A 38 12.27 -10.30 -37.65
CA ALA A 38 12.63 -11.22 -36.57
C ALA A 38 12.13 -12.66 -36.78
N CYS A 39 12.16 -13.17 -37.99
CA CYS A 39 11.97 -14.61 -38.26
C CYS A 39 13.02 -15.09 -39.26
N SER A 40 14.23 -15.39 -38.82
CA SER A 40 15.10 -16.34 -39.51
C SER A 40 16.21 -16.90 -38.60
N LYS A 41 16.08 -18.19 -38.36
CA LYS A 41 17.11 -19.24 -38.27
C LYS A 41 18.04 -19.33 -37.06
N GLU A 42 17.93 -20.49 -36.46
CA GLU A 42 18.78 -21.14 -35.47
C GLU A 42 20.28 -21.15 -35.76
N THR A 43 21.10 -21.01 -34.72
CA THR A 43 22.31 -21.81 -34.49
C THR A 43 22.69 -21.72 -32.98
N PRO A 44 23.10 -22.83 -32.32
CA PRO A 44 23.37 -22.86 -30.88
C PRO A 44 24.80 -22.40 -30.57
N ALA A 45 24.96 -21.52 -29.62
CA ALA A 45 26.25 -21.27 -28.96
C ALA A 45 26.02 -21.01 -27.47
N THR A 46 26.59 -21.91 -26.69
CA THR A 46 26.81 -21.81 -25.25
C THR A 46 27.56 -20.51 -24.89
N ALA A 47 26.97 -19.70 -24.04
CA ALA A 47 27.69 -18.75 -23.18
C ALA A 47 26.85 -18.40 -21.96
N ASP A 48 27.44 -18.68 -20.83
CA ASP A 48 27.03 -18.18 -19.49
C ASP A 48 26.84 -16.66 -19.60
N THR A 49 25.60 -16.22 -19.53
CA THR A 49 25.28 -14.79 -19.37
C THR A 49 24.31 -14.66 -18.23
N ALA A 50 24.81 -14.09 -17.13
CA ALA A 50 24.00 -13.64 -16.03
C ALA A 50 22.79 -12.87 -16.59
N VAL A 51 21.59 -13.42 -16.38
CA VAL A 51 20.34 -12.76 -16.71
C VAL A 51 20.21 -11.57 -15.77
N ALA A 52 20.63 -10.41 -16.25
CA ALA A 52 20.23 -9.15 -15.64
C ALA A 52 18.70 -9.11 -15.73
N ALA A 53 18.03 -9.14 -14.58
CA ALA A 53 16.59 -8.99 -14.49
C ALA A 53 16.21 -7.73 -15.27
N ALA A 54 15.42 -7.89 -16.34
CA ALA A 54 14.82 -6.77 -17.04
C ALA A 54 14.04 -5.94 -16.04
N PRO A 55 14.12 -4.59 -16.07
CA PRO A 55 13.28 -3.77 -15.20
C PRO A 55 11.82 -4.09 -15.52
N ALA A 56 11.05 -4.41 -14.50
CA ALA A 56 9.62 -4.68 -14.62
C ALA A 56 8.96 -3.51 -15.35
N ALA A 57 8.51 -3.77 -16.58
CA ALA A 57 7.79 -2.78 -17.37
C ALA A 57 6.48 -2.46 -16.64
N GLY A 58 6.35 -1.23 -16.13
CA GLY A 58 5.10 -0.73 -15.60
C GLY A 58 5.07 -0.28 -14.15
N ALA A 59 6.21 0.09 -13.54
CA ALA A 59 6.15 0.80 -12.26
C ALA A 59 5.43 2.15 -12.47
N THR A 60 4.17 2.21 -12.09
CA THR A 60 3.45 3.49 -11.99
C THR A 60 4.27 4.41 -11.11
N PRO A 61 4.55 5.66 -11.52
CA PRO A 61 5.28 6.60 -10.67
C PRO A 61 4.62 6.69 -9.31
N GLU A 62 5.40 6.46 -8.25
CA GLU A 62 4.85 6.57 -6.89
C GLU A 62 4.38 8.01 -6.66
N PRO A 63 3.16 8.23 -6.12
CA PRO A 63 2.65 9.57 -5.88
C PRO A 63 3.59 10.37 -4.96
N PRO A 64 3.81 11.67 -5.21
CA PRO A 64 4.68 12.48 -4.39
C PRO A 64 4.10 12.66 -3.00
N LEU A 65 4.93 12.46 -1.97
CA LEU A 65 4.58 12.78 -0.58
C LEU A 65 5.01 14.23 -0.30
N THR A 66 4.03 15.11 -0.09
CA THR A 66 4.27 16.51 0.25
C THR A 66 4.05 16.80 1.73
N MET A 67 3.24 15.98 2.39
CA MET A 67 2.91 16.11 3.81
C MET A 67 3.98 15.51 4.74
N PHE A 68 4.71 14.50 4.28
CA PHE A 68 5.68 13.75 5.09
C PHE A 68 7.07 13.85 4.50
N THR A 69 8.07 14.06 5.36
CA THR A 69 9.49 14.00 4.98
C THR A 69 9.96 12.54 4.86
N ALA A 70 11.11 12.33 4.25
CA ALA A 70 11.72 10.99 4.15
C ALA A 70 12.01 10.40 5.54
N GLU A 71 12.40 11.24 6.51
CA GLU A 71 12.67 10.83 7.89
C GLU A 71 11.37 10.40 8.59
N GLU A 72 10.26 11.11 8.37
CA GLU A 72 8.96 10.73 8.92
C GLU A 72 8.44 9.43 8.31
N VAL A 73 8.68 9.21 7.02
CA VAL A 73 8.35 7.92 6.37
C VAL A 73 9.19 6.79 6.97
N ALA A 74 10.50 6.99 7.15
CA ALA A 74 11.36 6.01 7.80
C ALA A 74 10.93 5.73 9.25
N TYR A 75 10.46 6.76 9.95
CA TYR A 75 9.90 6.62 11.31
C TYR A 75 8.60 5.79 11.31
N LEU A 76 7.70 6.04 10.36
CA LEU A 76 6.50 5.24 10.18
C LEU A 76 6.82 3.79 9.84
N ASP A 77 7.83 3.53 9.00
CA ASP A 77 8.31 2.18 8.69
C ASP A 77 8.84 1.46 9.93
N GLU A 78 9.53 2.18 10.84
CA GLU A 78 10.04 1.60 12.08
C GLU A 78 8.93 1.26 13.08
N ILE A 79 7.91 2.12 13.18
CA ILE A 79 6.71 1.84 13.97
C ILE A 79 5.97 0.61 13.40
N ALA A 80 5.75 0.58 12.09
CA ALA A 80 5.09 -0.51 11.41
C ALA A 80 5.83 -1.85 11.58
N GLU A 81 7.17 -1.85 11.47
CA GLU A 81 8.01 -3.03 11.68
C GLU A 81 7.97 -3.51 13.14
N THR A 82 7.79 -2.59 14.10
CA THR A 82 7.62 -2.98 15.50
C THR A 82 6.25 -3.64 15.74
N ILE A 83 5.21 -3.23 14.99
CA ILE A 83 3.86 -3.81 15.07
C ILE A 83 3.79 -5.16 14.34
N LEU A 84 4.38 -5.25 13.14
CA LEU A 84 4.45 -6.45 12.30
C LEU A 84 5.90 -6.74 11.93
N PRO A 85 6.66 -7.34 12.85
CA PRO A 85 8.08 -7.59 12.64
C PRO A 85 8.31 -8.73 11.64
N ARG A 86 9.45 -8.68 10.97
CA ARG A 86 9.96 -9.81 10.18
C ARG A 86 10.16 -11.03 11.08
N THR A 87 9.58 -12.15 10.66
CA THR A 87 9.72 -13.45 11.33
C THR A 87 10.08 -14.51 10.27
N ALA A 88 9.35 -15.63 10.21
CA ALA A 88 9.39 -16.53 9.07
C ALA A 88 8.76 -15.91 7.81
N THR A 89 7.96 -14.87 7.98
CA THR A 89 7.38 -14.05 6.91
C THR A 89 8.04 -12.68 6.89
N PRO A 90 7.97 -11.94 5.74
CA PRO A 90 8.43 -10.55 5.68
C PRO A 90 7.75 -9.65 6.70
N GLY A 91 8.43 -8.59 7.13
CA GLY A 91 7.88 -7.56 8.01
C GLY A 91 7.24 -6.40 7.25
N ALA A 92 6.68 -5.45 8.02
CA ALA A 92 5.99 -4.28 7.44
C ALA A 92 6.91 -3.37 6.62
N LYS A 93 8.20 -3.30 6.95
CA LYS A 93 9.19 -2.56 6.16
C LYS A 93 9.37 -3.12 4.76
N ASP A 94 9.31 -4.43 4.60
CA ASP A 94 9.44 -5.08 3.29
C ASP A 94 8.30 -4.68 2.34
N ALA A 95 7.15 -4.36 2.91
CA ALA A 95 5.97 -3.88 2.21
C ALA A 95 5.95 -2.35 2.00
N LYS A 96 6.99 -1.60 2.44
CA LYS A 96 7.04 -0.13 2.42
C LYS A 96 5.81 0.52 3.06
N THR A 97 5.36 -0.04 4.19
CA THR A 97 4.11 0.32 4.85
C THR A 97 4.10 1.77 5.32
N GLY A 98 5.25 2.34 5.73
CA GLY A 98 5.36 3.75 6.12
C GLY A 98 5.00 4.69 4.98
N ARG A 99 5.47 4.39 3.75
CA ARG A 99 5.09 5.16 2.58
C ARG A 99 3.60 5.04 2.27
N PHE A 100 3.04 3.84 2.33
CA PHE A 100 1.59 3.63 2.17
C PHE A 100 0.79 4.47 3.17
N MET A 101 1.17 4.47 4.44
CA MET A 101 0.54 5.31 5.46
C MET A 101 0.59 6.79 5.10
N GLY A 102 1.75 7.28 4.63
CA GLY A 102 1.92 8.66 4.19
C GLY A 102 0.95 9.06 3.08
N VAL A 103 0.80 8.22 2.05
CA VAL A 103 -0.14 8.45 0.93
C VAL A 103 -1.58 8.43 1.44
N MET A 104 -1.97 7.43 2.23
CA MET A 104 -3.34 7.30 2.73
C MET A 104 -3.75 8.48 3.62
N VAL A 105 -2.87 8.93 4.50
CA VAL A 105 -3.15 10.09 5.36
C VAL A 105 -3.22 11.36 4.53
N GLN A 106 -2.30 11.58 3.60
CA GLN A 106 -2.28 12.78 2.76
C GLN A 106 -3.52 12.90 1.89
N ASP A 107 -3.94 11.80 1.24
CA ASP A 107 -4.91 11.86 0.14
C ASP A 107 -6.33 11.47 0.59
N CYS A 108 -6.47 10.68 1.66
CA CYS A 108 -7.75 10.11 2.07
C CYS A 108 -8.28 10.60 3.41
N TYR A 109 -7.44 11.20 4.28
CA TYR A 109 -7.87 11.62 5.60
C TYR A 109 -8.40 13.06 5.59
N THR A 110 -9.32 13.36 6.52
CA THR A 110 -9.76 14.74 6.77
C THR A 110 -8.61 15.58 7.32
N LYS A 111 -8.70 16.91 7.21
CA LYS A 111 -7.68 17.81 7.76
C LYS A 111 -7.48 17.61 9.26
N GLU A 112 -8.57 17.41 9.99
CA GLU A 112 -8.54 17.13 11.42
C GLU A 112 -7.77 15.85 11.74
N ASP A 113 -8.07 14.75 11.03
CA ASP A 113 -7.40 13.47 11.23
C ASP A 113 -5.92 13.52 10.81
N GLN A 114 -5.58 14.30 9.75
CA GLN A 114 -4.20 14.56 9.35
C GLN A 114 -3.40 15.22 10.47
N GLU A 115 -3.98 16.25 11.11
CA GLU A 115 -3.35 16.95 12.24
C GLU A 115 -3.17 16.03 13.44
N ILE A 116 -4.20 15.24 13.78
CA ILE A 116 -4.15 14.25 14.87
C ILE A 116 -3.04 13.23 14.59
N PHE A 117 -2.96 12.72 13.36
CA PHE A 117 -1.94 11.76 12.97
C PHE A 117 -0.52 12.34 13.09
N LYS A 118 -0.28 13.52 12.52
CA LYS A 118 1.02 14.21 12.59
C LYS A 118 1.43 14.53 14.03
N LYS A 119 0.52 15.09 14.82
CA LYS A 119 0.75 15.33 16.25
C LYS A 119 1.03 14.06 17.02
N GLY A 120 0.35 12.97 16.63
CA GLY A 120 0.55 11.66 17.20
C GLY A 120 1.98 11.13 17.06
N LEU A 121 2.63 11.36 15.92
CA LEU A 121 4.03 10.98 15.71
C LEU A 121 4.97 11.69 16.69
N THR A 122 4.76 12.98 16.90
CA THR A 122 5.53 13.76 17.89
C THR A 122 5.26 13.24 19.30
N THR A 123 3.98 13.04 19.65
CA THR A 123 3.58 12.52 20.97
C THR A 123 4.21 11.15 21.26
N LEU A 124 4.29 10.25 20.27
CA LEU A 124 4.90 8.94 20.42
C LEU A 124 6.41 9.05 20.67
N ASN A 125 7.10 9.91 19.92
CA ASN A 125 8.54 10.15 20.10
C ASN A 125 8.85 10.77 21.46
N ASP A 126 8.04 11.72 21.93
CA ASP A 126 8.17 12.35 23.24
C ASP A 126 7.91 11.36 24.37
N ALA A 127 6.93 10.47 24.21
CA ALA A 127 6.67 9.40 25.15
C ALA A 127 7.86 8.45 25.25
N CYS A 128 8.52 8.10 24.14
CA CYS A 128 9.72 7.30 24.12
C CYS A 128 10.88 8.00 24.86
N THR A 129 11.09 9.27 24.56
CA THR A 129 12.14 10.09 25.19
C THR A 129 11.91 10.19 26.71
N LYS A 130 10.68 10.37 27.14
CA LYS A 130 10.32 10.42 28.55
C LYS A 130 10.53 9.10 29.28
N ALA A 131 10.22 7.97 28.62
CA ALA A 131 10.33 6.65 29.22
C ALA A 131 11.76 6.11 29.25
N HIS A 132 12.54 6.36 28.19
CA HIS A 132 13.82 5.70 27.95
C HIS A 132 15.01 6.66 27.76
N GLY A 133 14.79 7.98 27.77
CA GLY A 133 15.84 8.99 27.64
C GLY A 133 16.33 9.25 26.21
N HIS A 134 15.75 8.60 25.21
CA HIS A 134 16.09 8.77 23.79
C HIS A 134 14.86 8.62 22.89
N GLY A 135 14.94 9.13 21.66
CA GLY A 135 13.85 9.03 20.70
C GLY A 135 13.62 7.61 20.19
N PHE A 136 12.45 7.36 19.61
CA PHE A 136 12.02 6.04 19.16
C PHE A 136 12.99 5.38 18.16
N MET A 137 13.58 6.17 17.25
CA MET A 137 14.52 5.65 16.25
C MET A 137 15.82 5.12 16.88
N GLN A 138 16.20 5.61 18.06
CA GLN A 138 17.38 5.16 18.81
C GLN A 138 17.05 4.10 19.86
N ALA A 139 15.75 3.85 20.09
CA ALA A 139 15.31 2.87 21.08
C ALA A 139 15.63 1.43 20.64
N THR A 140 15.88 0.55 21.61
CA THR A 140 16.02 -0.88 21.35
C THR A 140 14.68 -1.50 20.94
N PRO A 141 14.68 -2.64 20.24
CA PRO A 141 13.43 -3.33 19.87
C PRO A 141 12.52 -3.61 21.07
N GLU A 142 13.09 -3.95 22.23
CA GLU A 142 12.36 -4.21 23.47
C GLU A 142 11.64 -2.95 23.98
N HIS A 143 12.36 -1.82 24.05
CA HIS A 143 11.80 -0.53 24.47
C HIS A 143 10.70 -0.06 23.52
N ARG A 144 10.88 -0.25 22.21
CA ARG A 144 9.84 0.07 21.20
C ARG A 144 8.59 -0.76 21.42
N THR A 145 8.74 -2.07 21.63
CA THR A 145 7.62 -2.98 21.85
C THR A 145 6.89 -2.66 23.15
N GLU A 146 7.61 -2.39 24.23
CA GLU A 146 7.06 -1.98 25.53
C GLU A 146 6.23 -0.69 25.39
N LEU A 147 6.82 0.34 24.76
CA LEU A 147 6.17 1.62 24.52
C LEU A 147 4.89 1.47 23.70
N LEU A 148 4.98 0.80 22.54
CA LEU A 148 3.81 0.64 21.66
C LEU A 148 2.73 -0.20 22.32
N THR A 149 3.09 -1.18 23.15
CA THR A 149 2.12 -1.96 23.94
C THR A 149 1.38 -1.09 24.97
N ALA A 150 2.09 -0.16 25.61
CA ALA A 150 1.48 0.77 26.56
C ALA A 150 0.51 1.73 25.84
N ILE A 151 0.94 2.29 24.71
CA ILE A 151 0.13 3.20 23.89
C ILE A 151 -1.08 2.47 23.28
N ASP A 152 -0.96 1.20 22.89
CA ASP A 152 -2.10 0.41 22.39
C ASP A 152 -3.18 0.20 23.43
N LYS A 153 -2.78 -0.04 24.69
CA LYS A 153 -3.73 -0.12 25.83
C LYS A 153 -4.44 1.22 26.06
N GLU A 154 -3.71 2.33 25.98
CA GLU A 154 -4.27 3.67 26.09
C GLU A 154 -5.26 3.94 24.96
N ALA A 155 -4.87 3.68 23.71
CA ALA A 155 -5.71 3.83 22.53
C ALA A 155 -6.99 3.01 22.64
N LYS A 156 -6.90 1.76 23.11
CA LYS A 156 -8.07 0.91 23.36
C LYS A 156 -8.99 1.51 24.41
N ALA A 157 -8.45 1.94 25.55
CA ALA A 157 -9.24 2.55 26.62
C ALA A 157 -9.92 3.86 26.17
N TYR A 158 -9.27 4.64 25.30
CA TYR A 158 -9.87 5.81 24.68
C TYR A 158 -11.02 5.42 23.75
N GLN A 159 -10.83 4.46 22.86
CA GLN A 159 -11.84 4.00 21.89
C GLN A 159 -13.08 3.44 22.58
N ASP A 160 -12.91 2.72 23.69
CA ASP A 160 -14.03 2.14 24.46
C ASP A 160 -14.92 3.21 25.14
N LYS A 161 -14.40 4.42 25.34
CA LYS A 161 -15.07 5.52 26.05
C LYS A 161 -15.44 6.70 25.16
N LYS A 162 -14.88 6.81 23.95
CA LYS A 162 -15.12 7.95 23.08
C LYS A 162 -16.57 8.02 22.59
N LYS A 163 -17.05 9.22 22.34
CA LYS A 163 -18.35 9.43 21.67
C LYS A 163 -18.25 8.97 20.20
N PRO A 164 -19.38 8.55 19.57
CA PRO A 164 -19.36 8.10 18.17
C PRO A 164 -18.69 9.09 17.20
N ASP A 165 -18.96 10.38 17.35
CA ASP A 165 -18.47 11.45 16.47
C ASP A 165 -17.08 11.99 16.87
N ALA A 166 -16.49 11.52 17.97
CA ALA A 166 -15.16 11.94 18.37
C ALA A 166 -14.11 11.28 17.45
N PRO A 167 -13.00 11.97 17.13
CA PRO A 167 -11.94 11.42 16.28
C PRO A 167 -11.32 10.17 16.89
N ASN A 168 -10.65 9.38 16.06
CA ASN A 168 -9.94 8.21 16.54
C ASN A 168 -8.62 8.60 17.23
N HIS A 169 -8.16 7.75 18.13
CA HIS A 169 -6.84 7.89 18.71
C HIS A 169 -5.77 7.71 17.62
N TYR A 170 -4.74 8.57 17.60
CA TYR A 170 -3.70 8.55 16.57
C TYR A 170 -3.04 7.18 16.39
N PHE A 171 -2.76 6.48 17.49
CA PHE A 171 -2.12 5.16 17.42
C PHE A 171 -3.03 4.09 16.81
N ARG A 172 -4.33 4.20 17.00
CA ARG A 172 -5.30 3.33 16.30
C ARG A 172 -5.23 3.54 14.80
N MET A 173 -5.15 4.79 14.33
CA MET A 173 -4.99 5.10 12.90
C MET A 173 -3.70 4.48 12.34
N ILE A 174 -2.57 4.64 13.06
CA ILE A 174 -1.29 4.04 12.67
C ILE A 174 -1.39 2.52 12.58
N LYS A 175 -1.97 1.87 13.59
CA LYS A 175 -2.12 0.41 13.66
C LYS A 175 -3.01 -0.13 12.54
N GLU A 176 -4.15 0.50 12.30
CA GLU A 176 -5.07 0.14 11.21
C GLU A 176 -4.41 0.27 9.83
N LEU A 177 -3.73 1.38 9.59
CA LEU A 177 -3.00 1.58 8.33
C LEU A 177 -1.80 0.65 8.18
N THR A 178 -1.13 0.27 9.28
CA THR A 178 -0.07 -0.74 9.25
C THR A 178 -0.61 -2.09 8.79
N LEU A 179 -1.71 -2.55 9.37
CA LEU A 179 -2.35 -3.81 8.98
C LEU A 179 -2.86 -3.76 7.55
N LEU A 180 -3.56 -2.68 7.19
CA LEU A 180 -4.08 -2.48 5.83
C LEU A 180 -2.94 -2.48 4.82
N GLY A 181 -1.92 -1.64 5.01
CA GLY A 181 -0.81 -1.50 4.08
C GLY A 181 -0.01 -2.79 3.91
N PHE A 182 0.21 -3.53 4.98
CA PHE A 182 0.92 -4.81 4.91
C PHE A 182 0.09 -5.87 4.18
N PHE A 183 -1.13 -6.14 4.63
CA PHE A 183 -1.92 -7.26 4.10
C PHE A 183 -2.52 -7.01 2.72
N THR A 184 -2.54 -5.76 2.23
CA THR A 184 -2.93 -5.43 0.84
C THR A 184 -1.72 -5.24 -0.09
N SER A 185 -0.49 -5.30 0.43
CA SER A 185 0.73 -5.24 -0.39
C SER A 185 0.98 -6.56 -1.11
N GLU A 186 1.72 -6.51 -2.22
CA GLU A 186 2.20 -7.71 -2.90
C GLU A 186 2.94 -8.64 -1.94
N VAL A 187 3.82 -8.08 -1.10
CA VAL A 187 4.60 -8.85 -0.11
C VAL A 187 3.70 -9.55 0.90
N GLY A 188 2.74 -8.83 1.48
CA GLY A 188 1.79 -9.39 2.45
C GLY A 188 0.90 -10.46 1.83
N MET A 189 0.32 -10.19 0.67
CA MET A 189 -0.59 -11.11 0.00
C MET A 189 0.11 -12.38 -0.49
N THR A 190 1.33 -12.27 -1.03
CA THR A 190 2.00 -13.42 -1.70
C THR A 190 2.98 -14.16 -0.81
N LYS A 191 3.50 -13.54 0.26
CA LYS A 191 4.52 -14.12 1.14
C LYS A 191 4.02 -14.45 2.54
N ALA A 192 3.11 -13.64 3.09
CA ALA A 192 2.52 -13.88 4.41
C ALA A 192 1.18 -14.61 4.31
N LEU A 193 0.43 -14.37 3.25
CA LEU A 193 -0.86 -15.00 2.96
C LEU A 193 -0.75 -15.95 1.75
N ARG A 194 -1.82 -16.68 1.47
CA ARG A 194 -2.00 -17.44 0.23
C ARG A 194 -2.79 -16.60 -0.77
N TYR A 195 -2.20 -16.30 -1.91
CA TYR A 195 -2.82 -15.48 -2.94
C TYR A 195 -3.15 -16.31 -4.18
N ALA A 196 -4.38 -16.17 -4.67
CA ALA A 196 -4.79 -16.66 -5.97
C ALA A 196 -5.41 -15.52 -6.75
N GLU A 197 -4.81 -15.12 -7.88
CA GLU A 197 -5.24 -13.96 -8.67
C GLU A 197 -6.69 -14.10 -9.14
N THR A 198 -7.03 -15.28 -9.65
CA THR A 198 -8.38 -15.60 -10.10
C THR A 198 -8.77 -16.99 -9.61
N PRO A 199 -9.46 -17.14 -8.48
CA PRO A 199 -9.81 -18.44 -7.93
C PRO A 199 -10.63 -19.32 -8.87
N GLY A 200 -11.42 -18.75 -9.76
CA GLY A 200 -12.21 -19.43 -10.79
C GLY A 200 -13.46 -20.14 -10.25
N ARG A 201 -13.55 -20.36 -8.95
CA ARG A 201 -14.69 -20.99 -8.27
C ARG A 201 -14.86 -20.40 -6.88
N TYR A 202 -16.05 -20.48 -6.36
CA TYR A 202 -16.35 -20.25 -4.94
C TYR A 202 -16.40 -21.60 -4.21
N ASP A 203 -15.54 -21.77 -3.21
CA ASP A 203 -15.52 -22.97 -2.34
C ASP A 203 -15.66 -22.53 -0.87
N PRO A 204 -16.89 -22.57 -0.30
CA PRO A 204 -17.14 -22.08 1.05
C PRO A 204 -16.61 -23.02 2.14
N CYS A 205 -16.26 -24.27 1.78
CA CYS A 205 -15.89 -25.32 2.73
C CYS A 205 -14.45 -25.80 2.53
N VAL A 206 -13.52 -24.92 2.23
CA VAL A 206 -12.09 -25.27 2.10
C VAL A 206 -11.57 -25.86 3.40
N PRO A 207 -10.94 -27.05 3.38
CA PRO A 207 -10.34 -27.62 4.56
C PRO A 207 -9.27 -26.70 5.18
N TYR A 208 -9.33 -26.52 6.48
CA TYR A 208 -8.36 -25.71 7.23
C TYR A 208 -7.48 -26.63 8.08
N LYS A 209 -6.17 -26.35 8.07
CA LYS A 209 -5.20 -26.93 9.00
C LYS A 209 -4.58 -25.83 9.86
N ALA A 210 -4.50 -26.07 11.16
CA ALA A 210 -3.87 -25.14 12.08
C ALA A 210 -2.40 -24.85 11.64
N GLY A 211 -2.03 -23.57 11.60
CA GLY A 211 -0.70 -23.13 11.18
C GLY A 211 -0.53 -22.87 9.67
N GLU A 212 -1.53 -23.19 8.84
CA GLU A 212 -1.52 -22.76 7.42
C GLU A 212 -1.77 -21.26 7.31
N ALA A 213 -1.09 -20.63 6.35
CA ALA A 213 -1.34 -19.23 6.01
C ALA A 213 -2.79 -19.04 5.56
N ALA A 214 -3.42 -17.93 5.98
CA ALA A 214 -4.77 -17.58 5.56
C ALA A 214 -4.80 -17.21 4.07
N TRP A 215 -5.97 -17.33 3.44
CA TRP A 215 -6.17 -16.81 2.09
C TRP A 215 -6.22 -15.29 2.08
N ALA A 216 -5.52 -14.66 1.14
CA ALA A 216 -5.55 -13.22 0.92
C ALA A 216 -6.86 -12.75 0.28
N ASN A 217 -7.44 -13.62 -0.55
CA ASN A 217 -8.73 -13.46 -1.21
C ASN A 217 -9.52 -14.76 -1.07
N HIS A 218 -10.82 -14.68 -1.19
CA HIS A 218 -11.67 -15.87 -1.15
C HIS A 218 -11.42 -16.75 -2.37
N ALA A 219 -11.07 -18.00 -2.12
CA ALA A 219 -10.96 -19.01 -3.15
C ALA A 219 -12.34 -19.64 -3.43
#